data_2b5940e4d53e214fa81ce067fa72812d
#
_entry.id   2b5940e4d53e214fa81ce067fa72812d
#
_cell.length_a   1.000
_cell.length_b   1.000
_cell.length_c   1.000
_cell.angle_alpha   90.00
_cell.angle_beta   90.00
_cell.angle_gamma   90.00
#
_symmetry.space_group_name_H-M   'P 1'
#
loop_
_entity.id
_entity.type
_entity.pdbx_description
1 polymer ?
#
loop_
_entity_poly.entity_id
_entity_poly.type
_entity_poly.pdbx_seq_one_letter_code
_entity_poly.pdbx_strand_id
1 'polypeptide(L)'
;NQDEMLRCIPAIQPISNKDLKKTASGYGTRIDPIYGTTKFHAGMDFSANPGTDVYATGDGVVVKVGWETGYGNTVEIDHGFGYRTRYAHLKEYRTKLGKKVVRGEVIAGVGSTGKSTGPHLHYEVHFKGQVMNPVNYYFMDLSAEDYDKMVQIAANHGKVFD
;
A
#
# COMPACT_ATOMS: atom_id res chain seq x y z
N ASN A 1 -14.14 -14.80 14.74
CA ASN A 1 -14.50 -13.96 15.87
C ASN A 1 -13.91 -12.56 15.75
N GLN A 2 -14.20 -11.68 16.67
CA GLN A 2 -13.74 -10.30 16.62
C GLN A 2 -12.21 -10.18 16.70
N ASP A 3 -11.56 -10.97 17.52
CA ASP A 3 -10.10 -10.93 17.67
C ASP A 3 -9.41 -11.34 16.37
N GLU A 4 -9.90 -12.38 15.73
CA GLU A 4 -9.39 -12.83 14.44
C GLU A 4 -9.59 -11.76 13.37
N MET A 5 -10.78 -11.17 13.28
CA MET A 5 -11.06 -10.09 12.33
C MET A 5 -10.14 -8.91 12.55
N LEU A 6 -9.89 -8.49 13.80
CA LEU A 6 -9.00 -7.37 14.11
C LEU A 6 -7.56 -7.63 13.65
N ARG A 7 -7.08 -8.88 13.75
CA ARG A 7 -5.74 -9.23 13.24
C ARG A 7 -5.67 -9.19 11.72
N CYS A 8 -6.79 -9.40 11.04
CA CYS A 8 -6.86 -9.46 9.57
C CYS A 8 -7.10 -8.11 8.91
N ILE A 9 -7.61 -7.10 9.63
CA ILE A 9 -7.80 -5.77 9.07
C ILE A 9 -6.42 -5.17 8.72
N PRO A 10 -6.27 -4.52 7.53
CA PRO A 10 -4.99 -3.93 7.12
C PRO A 10 -4.72 -2.63 7.87
N ALA A 11 -4.40 -2.71 9.15
CA ALA A 11 -4.46 -1.62 10.13
C ALA A 11 -3.12 -0.92 10.39
N ILE A 12 -2.05 -1.30 9.69
CA ILE A 12 -0.74 -0.63 9.75
C ILE A 12 -0.28 -0.22 8.36
N GLN A 13 0.69 0.70 8.30
CA GLN A 13 1.32 1.05 7.04
C GLN A 13 2.18 -0.10 6.51
N PRO A 14 2.31 -0.24 5.19
CA PRO A 14 3.08 -1.34 4.59
C PRO A 14 4.59 -1.14 4.66
N ILE A 15 5.06 0.04 5.08
CA ILE A 15 6.47 0.35 5.32
C ILE A 15 6.62 1.13 6.61
N SER A 16 7.85 1.16 7.15
CA SER A 16 8.17 2.01 8.30
C SER A 16 8.14 3.48 7.88
N ASN A 17 7.27 4.30 8.49
CA ASN A 17 7.01 5.68 8.07
C ASN A 17 6.53 6.54 9.26
N LYS A 18 7.25 6.47 10.40
CA LYS A 18 6.84 7.13 11.65
C LYS A 18 6.73 8.64 11.55
N ASP A 19 7.61 9.26 10.78
CA ASP A 19 7.62 10.71 10.58
C ASP A 19 6.78 11.16 9.37
N LEU A 20 6.11 10.23 8.69
CA LEU A 20 5.27 10.42 7.51
C LEU A 20 6.01 10.95 6.28
N LYS A 21 7.34 11.03 6.32
CA LYS A 21 8.15 11.60 5.23
C LYS A 21 8.16 10.73 3.96
N LYS A 22 7.88 9.44 4.09
CA LYS A 22 7.81 8.54 2.94
C LYS A 22 6.48 8.62 2.20
N THR A 23 5.48 9.29 2.75
CA THR A 23 4.17 9.49 2.10
C THR A 23 4.35 10.38 0.88
N ALA A 24 4.12 9.84 -0.32
CA ALA A 24 4.34 10.56 -1.58
C ALA A 24 3.05 10.95 -2.28
N SER A 25 2.08 10.05 -2.37
CA SER A 25 0.82 10.32 -3.04
C SER A 25 -0.30 9.53 -2.36
N GLY A 26 -1.43 10.16 -2.13
CA GLY A 26 -2.59 9.55 -1.47
C GLY A 26 -3.62 9.01 -2.44
N TYR A 27 -4.59 8.31 -1.88
CA TYR A 27 -5.74 7.76 -2.56
C TYR A 27 -6.69 8.87 -3.04
N GLY A 28 -7.29 8.66 -4.19
CA GLY A 28 -8.39 9.48 -4.66
C GLY A 28 -8.10 10.21 -5.95
N THR A 29 -9.01 11.11 -6.34
CA THR A 29 -8.92 11.88 -7.56
C THR A 29 -7.79 12.91 -7.49
N ARG A 30 -6.99 12.95 -8.55
CA ARG A 30 -5.93 13.94 -8.75
C ARG A 30 -6.25 14.79 -9.95
N ILE A 31 -5.94 16.08 -9.89
CA ILE A 31 -6.12 17.02 -10.99
C ILE A 31 -4.73 17.36 -11.53
N ASP A 32 -4.54 17.16 -12.85
CA ASP A 32 -3.31 17.58 -13.53
C ASP A 32 -3.24 19.11 -13.51
N PRO A 33 -2.19 19.72 -12.93
CA PRO A 33 -2.09 21.18 -12.81
C PRO A 33 -1.87 21.86 -14.16
N ILE A 34 -1.43 21.14 -15.18
CA ILE A 34 -1.16 21.71 -16.52
C ILE A 34 -2.38 21.59 -17.42
N TYR A 35 -2.98 20.38 -17.52
CA TYR A 35 -4.05 20.10 -18.47
C TYR A 35 -5.45 20.12 -17.85
N GLY A 36 -5.55 20.20 -16.51
CA GLY A 36 -6.85 20.17 -15.82
C GLY A 36 -7.56 18.83 -15.87
N THR A 37 -6.93 17.79 -16.44
CA THR A 37 -7.50 16.44 -16.48
C THR A 37 -7.51 15.79 -15.12
N THR A 38 -8.48 14.91 -14.86
CA THR A 38 -8.55 14.17 -13.61
C THR A 38 -8.03 12.76 -13.80
N LYS A 39 -7.33 12.26 -12.78
CA LYS A 39 -6.86 10.88 -12.69
C LYS A 39 -7.17 10.33 -11.32
N PHE A 40 -7.76 9.13 -11.27
CA PHE A 40 -8.05 8.45 -10.02
C PHE A 40 -6.84 7.61 -9.59
N HIS A 41 -6.36 7.82 -8.36
CA HIS A 41 -5.29 7.04 -7.76
C HIS A 41 -5.89 5.99 -6.82
N ALA A 42 -5.78 4.71 -7.17
CA ALA A 42 -6.46 3.60 -6.50
C ALA A 42 -5.83 3.18 -5.18
N GLY A 43 -4.71 3.79 -4.78
CA GLY A 43 -3.98 3.41 -3.58
C GLY A 43 -3.14 4.55 -3.05
N MET A 44 -2.12 4.20 -2.27
CA MET A 44 -1.13 5.16 -1.76
C MET A 44 0.26 4.80 -2.26
N ASP A 45 1.05 5.81 -2.56
CA ASP A 45 2.46 5.66 -2.92
C ASP A 45 3.35 6.13 -1.77
N PHE A 46 4.38 5.34 -1.50
CA PHE A 46 5.38 5.65 -0.49
C PHE A 46 6.76 5.66 -1.15
N SER A 47 7.47 6.78 -1.08
CA SER A 47 8.86 6.87 -1.55
C SER A 47 9.77 6.17 -0.57
N ALA A 48 10.60 5.27 -1.05
CA ALA A 48 11.58 4.57 -0.23
C ALA A 48 12.72 4.06 -1.11
N ASN A 49 13.87 3.85 -0.49
CA ASN A 49 15.02 3.29 -1.20
C ASN A 49 14.74 1.85 -1.65
N PRO A 50 15.31 1.43 -2.80
CA PRO A 50 15.20 0.03 -3.23
C PRO A 50 15.66 -0.92 -2.14
N GLY A 51 14.91 -2.01 -1.95
CA GLY A 51 15.20 -3.00 -0.93
C GLY A 51 14.61 -2.72 0.45
N THR A 52 13.99 -1.54 0.66
CA THR A 52 13.31 -1.23 1.92
C THR A 52 12.25 -2.29 2.21
N ASP A 53 12.16 -2.73 3.46
CA ASP A 53 11.24 -3.77 3.89
C ASP A 53 9.77 -3.35 3.67
N VAL A 54 9.01 -4.25 3.07
CA VAL A 54 7.56 -4.14 2.90
C VAL A 54 6.89 -5.16 3.82
N TYR A 55 5.92 -4.71 4.60
CA TYR A 55 5.24 -5.53 5.63
C TYR A 55 3.82 -5.89 5.20
N ALA A 56 3.42 -7.13 5.52
CA ALA A 56 2.00 -7.50 5.50
C ALA A 56 1.23 -6.60 6.48
N THR A 57 0.16 -5.96 6.03
CA THR A 57 -0.56 -4.97 6.85
C THR A 57 -1.63 -5.58 7.75
N GLY A 58 -1.94 -6.85 7.55
CA GLY A 58 -2.82 -7.67 8.38
C GLY A 58 -2.48 -9.13 8.18
N ASP A 59 -2.99 -9.99 9.06
CA ASP A 59 -2.86 -11.43 8.90
C ASP A 59 -3.61 -11.88 7.63
N GLY A 60 -3.09 -12.89 6.97
CA GLY A 60 -3.75 -13.43 5.78
C GLY A 60 -2.94 -14.51 5.08
N VAL A 61 -3.33 -14.76 3.83
CA VAL A 61 -2.69 -15.75 2.97
C VAL A 61 -2.25 -15.06 1.68
N VAL A 62 -1.03 -15.33 1.25
CA VAL A 62 -0.50 -14.79 -0.01
C VAL A 62 -1.20 -15.49 -1.17
N VAL A 63 -1.92 -14.73 -1.99
CA VAL A 63 -2.71 -15.24 -3.12
C VAL A 63 -2.14 -14.85 -4.47
N LYS A 64 -1.15 -13.97 -4.51
CA LYS A 64 -0.44 -13.61 -5.74
C LYS A 64 1.01 -13.26 -5.43
N VAL A 65 1.93 -13.82 -6.21
CA VAL A 65 3.35 -13.46 -6.26
C VAL A 65 3.73 -13.51 -7.73
N GLY A 66 3.94 -12.37 -8.37
CA GLY A 66 4.30 -12.37 -9.79
C GLY A 66 4.17 -11.00 -10.44
N TRP A 67 4.55 -10.96 -11.71
CA TRP A 67 4.49 -9.75 -12.53
C TRP A 67 3.05 -9.45 -12.96
N GLU A 68 2.68 -8.19 -12.90
CA GLU A 68 1.40 -7.71 -13.41
C GLU A 68 1.63 -6.43 -14.23
N THR A 69 1.03 -6.37 -15.41
CA THR A 69 1.18 -5.21 -16.31
C THR A 69 0.80 -3.92 -15.61
N GLY A 70 1.69 -2.94 -15.69
CA GLY A 70 1.52 -1.63 -15.02
C GLY A 70 2.00 -1.62 -13.57
N TYR A 71 1.91 -2.72 -12.85
CA TYR A 71 2.27 -2.83 -11.44
C TYR A 71 3.68 -3.41 -11.20
N GLY A 72 4.25 -4.09 -12.20
CA GLY A 72 5.52 -4.77 -12.03
C GLY A 72 5.42 -5.97 -11.09
N ASN A 73 6.46 -6.21 -10.33
CA ASN A 73 6.47 -7.28 -9.33
C ASN A 73 5.44 -6.98 -8.25
N THR A 74 4.49 -7.89 -8.07
CA THR A 74 3.30 -7.68 -7.22
C THR A 74 3.12 -8.84 -6.25
N VAL A 75 2.75 -8.49 -5.01
CA VAL A 75 2.24 -9.43 -4.00
C VAL A 75 0.83 -9.02 -3.64
N GLU A 76 -0.08 -9.99 -3.53
CA GLU A 76 -1.42 -9.76 -2.98
C GLU A 76 -1.67 -10.71 -1.83
N ILE A 77 -2.32 -10.19 -0.79
CA ILE A 77 -2.70 -10.95 0.40
C ILE A 77 -4.22 -10.91 0.54
N ASP A 78 -4.81 -12.08 0.73
CA ASP A 78 -6.22 -12.21 1.10
C ASP A 78 -6.30 -12.33 2.62
N HIS A 79 -6.90 -11.33 3.26
CA HIS A 79 -7.01 -11.25 4.71
C HIS A 79 -8.28 -11.93 5.25
N GLY A 80 -9.16 -12.40 4.37
CA GLY A 80 -10.49 -12.81 4.77
C GLY A 80 -11.36 -11.59 5.11
N PHE A 81 -12.59 -11.84 5.54
CA PHE A 81 -13.56 -10.80 5.91
C PHE A 81 -13.81 -9.76 4.80
N GLY A 82 -13.50 -10.10 3.56
CA GLY A 82 -13.66 -9.23 2.40
C GLY A 82 -12.44 -8.36 2.07
N TYR A 83 -11.38 -8.40 2.86
CA TYR A 83 -10.20 -7.56 2.67
C TYR A 83 -9.13 -8.26 1.85
N ARG A 84 -8.53 -7.49 0.93
CA ARG A 84 -7.35 -7.89 0.17
C ARG A 84 -6.43 -6.69 0.03
N THR A 85 -5.11 -6.90 0.10
CA THR A 85 -4.13 -5.84 -0.10
C THR A 85 -3.20 -6.19 -1.24
N ARG A 86 -2.73 -5.14 -1.95
CA ARG A 86 -1.83 -5.27 -3.09
C ARG A 86 -0.61 -4.39 -2.86
N TYR A 87 0.57 -4.97 -3.12
CA TYR A 87 1.88 -4.33 -2.96
C TYR A 87 2.59 -4.42 -4.30
N ALA A 88 2.92 -3.28 -4.91
CA ALA A 88 3.38 -3.24 -6.29
C ALA A 88 4.72 -2.51 -6.46
N HIS A 89 5.28 -2.62 -7.67
CA HIS A 89 6.59 -2.08 -8.07
C HIS A 89 7.75 -2.64 -7.27
N LEU A 90 7.60 -3.87 -6.77
CA LEU A 90 8.56 -4.50 -5.87
C LEU A 90 9.85 -4.85 -6.61
N LYS A 91 10.97 -4.80 -5.87
CA LYS A 91 12.28 -5.26 -6.35
C LYS A 91 12.39 -6.78 -6.26
N GLU A 92 11.91 -7.33 -5.14
CA GLU A 92 12.05 -8.75 -4.83
C GLU A 92 10.91 -9.23 -3.95
N TYR A 93 10.67 -10.54 -4.00
CA TYR A 93 9.71 -11.20 -3.13
C TYR A 93 10.45 -11.84 -1.96
N ARG A 94 9.92 -11.69 -0.74
CA ARG A 94 10.41 -12.35 0.49
C ARG A 94 9.30 -13.23 1.08
N THR A 95 8.39 -13.64 0.25
CA THR A 95 7.28 -14.53 0.57
C THR A 95 6.99 -15.42 -0.63
N LYS A 96 6.02 -16.29 -0.52
CA LYS A 96 5.64 -17.19 -1.62
C LYS A 96 4.14 -17.43 -1.62
N LEU A 97 3.64 -17.84 -2.79
CA LEU A 97 2.23 -18.16 -2.98
C LEU A 97 1.76 -19.20 -1.97
N GLY A 98 0.61 -18.95 -1.35
CA GLY A 98 0.01 -19.86 -0.38
C GLY A 98 0.51 -19.71 1.04
N LYS A 99 1.53 -18.89 1.29
CA LYS A 99 2.06 -18.71 2.63
C LYS A 99 1.07 -17.95 3.52
N LYS A 100 0.86 -18.43 4.73
CA LYS A 100 0.17 -17.70 5.79
C LYS A 100 1.14 -16.68 6.39
N VAL A 101 0.74 -15.42 6.41
CA VAL A 101 1.53 -14.31 6.94
C VAL A 101 0.80 -13.65 8.09
N VAL A 102 1.57 -13.04 8.99
CA VAL A 102 1.03 -12.25 10.11
C VAL A 102 1.32 -10.77 9.87
N ARG A 103 0.50 -9.90 10.47
CA ARG A 103 0.71 -8.45 10.40
C ARG A 103 2.12 -8.11 10.85
N GLY A 104 2.82 -7.29 10.06
CA GLY A 104 4.19 -6.88 10.36
C GLY A 104 5.27 -7.82 9.81
N GLU A 105 4.89 -8.93 9.20
CA GLU A 105 5.86 -9.84 8.58
C GLU A 105 6.40 -9.21 7.28
N VAL A 106 7.72 -9.29 7.09
CA VAL A 106 8.35 -8.79 5.85
C VAL A 106 8.01 -9.71 4.68
N ILE A 107 7.44 -9.14 3.62
CA ILE A 107 6.98 -9.91 2.45
C ILE A 107 7.70 -9.55 1.16
N ALA A 108 8.39 -8.41 1.12
CA ALA A 108 9.02 -7.95 -0.12
C ALA A 108 10.01 -6.81 0.16
N GLY A 109 10.70 -6.37 -0.88
CA GLY A 109 11.52 -5.16 -0.90
C GLY A 109 10.99 -4.16 -1.90
N VAL A 110 11.03 -2.88 -1.55
CA VAL A 110 10.62 -1.77 -2.44
C VAL A 110 11.49 -1.76 -3.69
N GLY A 111 10.90 -1.45 -4.82
CA GLY A 111 11.60 -1.32 -6.09
C GLY A 111 11.03 -0.22 -6.97
N SER A 112 11.23 -0.39 -8.28
CA SER A 112 10.73 0.53 -9.30
C SER A 112 10.34 -0.23 -10.56
N THR A 113 9.84 -1.45 -10.39
CA THR A 113 9.47 -2.34 -11.49
C THR A 113 8.11 -1.97 -12.08
N GLY A 114 7.88 -2.37 -13.32
CA GLY A 114 6.66 -2.02 -14.03
C GLY A 114 6.64 -0.56 -14.47
N LYS A 115 5.45 0.02 -14.55
CA LYS A 115 5.29 1.43 -14.94
C LYS A 115 5.54 2.32 -13.74
N SER A 116 6.80 2.73 -13.57
CA SER A 116 7.24 3.55 -12.44
C SER A 116 8.34 4.51 -12.86
N THR A 117 8.29 5.74 -12.35
CA THR A 117 9.29 6.77 -12.62
C THR A 117 10.35 6.92 -11.52
N GLY A 118 10.27 6.14 -10.47
CA GLY A 118 11.24 6.15 -9.39
C GLY A 118 10.91 5.13 -8.31
N PRO A 119 11.86 4.85 -7.41
CA PRO A 119 11.65 3.87 -6.34
C PRO A 119 10.51 4.28 -5.41
N HIS A 120 9.48 3.44 -5.37
CA HIS A 120 8.33 3.64 -4.49
C HIS A 120 7.56 2.34 -4.32
N LEU A 121 6.76 2.28 -3.26
CA LEU A 121 5.76 1.25 -3.07
C LEU A 121 4.40 1.81 -3.44
N HIS A 122 3.68 1.12 -4.31
CA HIS A 122 2.26 1.37 -4.54
C HIS A 122 1.46 0.33 -3.74
N TYR A 123 0.55 0.81 -2.90
CA TYR A 123 -0.19 -0.02 -1.96
C TYR A 123 -1.68 0.23 -2.10
N GLU A 124 -2.46 -0.84 -2.23
CA GLU A 124 -3.92 -0.78 -2.35
C GLU A 124 -4.59 -1.62 -1.29
N VAL A 125 -5.70 -1.11 -0.77
CA VAL A 125 -6.64 -1.86 0.05
C VAL A 125 -7.92 -2.08 -0.75
N HIS A 126 -8.37 -3.31 -0.82
CA HIS A 126 -9.62 -3.70 -1.47
C HIS A 126 -10.55 -4.29 -0.42
N PHE A 127 -11.80 -3.87 -0.41
CA PHE A 127 -12.85 -4.44 0.43
C PHE A 127 -14.02 -4.86 -0.44
N LYS A 128 -14.31 -6.17 -0.44
CA LYS A 128 -15.39 -6.76 -1.25
C LYS A 128 -15.32 -6.32 -2.72
N GLY A 129 -14.10 -6.33 -3.27
CA GLY A 129 -13.84 -6.00 -4.67
C GLY A 129 -13.73 -4.52 -4.99
N GLN A 130 -13.88 -3.62 -4.01
CA GLN A 130 -13.78 -2.18 -4.22
C GLN A 130 -12.50 -1.64 -3.61
N VAL A 131 -11.83 -0.72 -4.33
CA VAL A 131 -10.66 -0.02 -3.78
C VAL A 131 -11.09 0.95 -2.69
N MET A 132 -10.31 0.98 -1.61
CA MET A 132 -10.60 1.81 -0.44
C MET A 132 -9.41 2.71 -0.15
N ASN A 133 -9.66 3.83 0.54
CA ASN A 133 -8.58 4.70 1.00
C ASN A 133 -7.81 4.02 2.13
N PRO A 134 -6.53 3.64 1.93
CA PRO A 134 -5.77 2.91 2.94
C PRO A 134 -5.64 3.63 4.28
N VAL A 135 -5.62 4.96 4.27
CA VAL A 135 -5.46 5.77 5.49
C VAL A 135 -6.57 5.49 6.50
N ASN A 136 -7.78 5.19 6.03
CA ASN A 136 -8.93 4.92 6.92
C ASN A 136 -8.72 3.71 7.81
N TYR A 137 -7.74 2.86 7.51
CA TYR A 137 -7.50 1.61 8.23
C TYR A 137 -6.28 1.67 9.17
N TYR A 138 -5.50 2.74 9.15
CA TYR A 138 -4.23 2.84 9.90
C TYR A 138 -4.40 3.14 11.40
N PHE A 139 -5.49 2.67 12.02
CA PHE A 139 -5.81 2.99 13.41
C PHE A 139 -4.85 2.38 14.43
N MET A 140 -4.06 1.37 14.06
CA MET A 140 -3.04 0.79 14.93
C MET A 140 -1.68 1.45 14.77
N ASP A 141 -1.52 2.32 13.79
CA ASP A 141 -0.24 2.89 13.38
C ASP A 141 -0.23 4.41 13.50
N LEU A 142 -1.38 5.06 13.37
CA LEU A 142 -1.52 6.50 13.37
C LEU A 142 -2.48 6.98 14.45
N SER A 143 -2.08 8.05 15.16
CA SER A 143 -3.00 8.85 15.96
C SER A 143 -3.93 9.65 15.03
N ALA A 144 -4.99 10.23 15.60
CA ALA A 144 -5.86 11.13 14.85
C ALA A 144 -5.10 12.32 14.27
N GLU A 145 -4.13 12.85 15.03
CA GLU A 145 -3.27 13.95 14.58
C GLU A 145 -2.40 13.53 13.40
N ASP A 146 -1.76 12.37 13.47
CA ASP A 146 -0.92 11.87 12.40
C ASP A 146 -1.75 11.52 11.16
N TYR A 147 -2.97 11.03 11.35
CA TYR A 147 -3.90 10.81 10.24
C TYR A 147 -4.14 12.10 9.46
N ASP A 148 -4.46 13.19 10.16
CA ASP A 148 -4.71 14.49 9.53
C ASP A 148 -3.47 15.00 8.79
N LYS A 149 -2.29 14.84 9.39
CA LYS A 149 -1.01 15.20 8.74
C LYS A 149 -0.79 14.40 7.47
N MET A 150 -1.01 13.09 7.50
CA MET A 150 -0.83 12.23 6.33
C MET A 150 -1.76 12.62 5.20
N VAL A 151 -3.03 12.91 5.50
CA VAL A 151 -4.00 13.36 4.50
C VAL A 151 -3.52 14.64 3.82
N GLN A 152 -3.02 15.61 4.60
CA GLN A 152 -2.51 16.86 4.06
C GLN A 152 -1.26 16.68 3.21
N ILE A 153 -0.29 15.88 3.67
CA ILE A 153 0.93 15.59 2.94
C ILE A 153 0.60 14.92 1.60
N ALA A 154 -0.27 13.92 1.63
CA ALA A 154 -0.67 13.18 0.43
C ALA A 154 -1.38 14.09 -0.59
N ALA A 155 -2.23 14.99 -0.12
CA ALA A 155 -2.93 15.95 -0.99
C ALA A 155 -1.98 16.97 -1.61
N ASN A 156 -1.00 17.47 -0.83
CA ASN A 156 -0.09 18.52 -1.27
C ASN A 156 1.00 18.02 -2.22
N HIS A 157 1.43 16.78 -2.08
CA HIS A 157 2.47 16.24 -2.95
C HIS A 157 2.00 16.09 -4.41
N GLY A 158 0.77 15.63 -4.63
CA GLY A 158 0.20 15.48 -5.99
C GLY A 158 1.04 14.67 -6.97
N LYS A 159 2.17 14.11 -6.50
CA LYS A 159 3.14 13.41 -7.33
C LYS A 159 2.72 11.94 -7.48
N VAL A 160 2.55 11.53 -8.72
CA VAL A 160 2.18 10.16 -9.05
C VAL A 160 3.38 9.49 -9.74
N PHE A 161 3.85 8.37 -9.19
CA PHE A 161 5.00 7.63 -9.70
C PHE A 161 4.63 6.57 -10.73
N ASP A 162 3.37 6.21 -10.81
CA ASP A 162 2.86 5.14 -11.66
C ASP A 162 1.77 5.60 -12.66
#